data_e2b429c367af0cf878a250769fc2cfd8
#
_entry.id   e2b429c367af0cf878a250769fc2cfd8
#
_cell.length_a   1.000
_cell.length_b   1.000
_cell.length_c   1.000
_cell.angle_alpha   90.00
_cell.angle_beta   90.00
_cell.angle_gamma   90.00
#
_symmetry.space_group_name_H-M   'P 1'
#
loop_
_entity.id
_entity.type
_entity.pdbx_description
1 polymer ?
#
loop_
_entity_poly.entity_id
_entity_poly.type
_entity_poly.pdbx_seq_one_letter_code
_entity_poly.pdbx_strand_id
1 'polypeptide(L)'
;MAKQIDINSLANAIYQGKITPRNLPEVVYHFNAEKIVDGIYKGFGKSIKDVAYDSPEFKMLNSLRENAYIFSGAKTFQQTLAMTEAMTDGDKVLSFDDFKSKVEDLNIKFNENYLETEYNTAIASSQNASSWERFEQDADVLPFLTYQTIGEACEICLPLDGITLPVDDEFWNKYYPPNHFNCFCICMNSDNDANLTSKDVRNNEMQRLGDLVSDTFQTNSGKSGQVFDKDHPYFLVPKEYKEFAKDNFGLTIPKPEDE
;
A
#
# COMPACT_ATOMS: atom_id res chain seq x y z
N MET A 1 -11.98 2.82 17.59
CA MET A 1 -12.15 4.17 16.98
C MET A 1 -10.77 4.81 16.91
N ALA A 2 -10.24 5.03 15.71
CA ALA A 2 -8.99 5.76 15.52
C ALA A 2 -9.12 7.14 16.19
N LYS A 3 -8.17 7.49 17.06
CA LYS A 3 -8.15 8.81 17.72
C LYS A 3 -7.89 9.87 16.65
N GLN A 4 -8.78 10.85 16.53
CA GLN A 4 -8.57 11.99 15.63
C GLN A 4 -7.26 12.70 16.01
N ILE A 5 -6.45 13.03 15.00
CA ILE A 5 -5.18 13.74 15.21
C ILE A 5 -5.49 15.18 15.64
N ASP A 6 -5.06 15.55 16.84
CA ASP A 6 -5.10 16.94 17.28
C ASP A 6 -3.92 17.71 16.68
N ILE A 7 -4.21 18.47 15.62
CA ILE A 7 -3.20 19.23 14.87
C ILE A 7 -2.52 20.30 15.73
N ASN A 8 -3.26 20.94 16.66
CA ASN A 8 -2.67 21.94 17.54
C ASN A 8 -1.62 21.31 18.48
N SER A 9 -1.96 20.16 19.06
CA SER A 9 -1.04 19.40 19.92
C SER A 9 0.15 18.90 19.15
N LEU A 10 -0.06 18.39 17.89
CA LEU A 10 1.01 17.90 17.03
C LEU A 10 1.98 19.03 16.65
N ALA A 11 1.46 20.16 16.14
CA ALA A 11 2.27 21.31 15.75
C ALA A 11 3.08 21.84 16.95
N ASN A 12 2.44 21.98 18.13
CA ASN A 12 3.12 22.44 19.33
C ASN A 12 4.24 21.49 19.79
N ALA A 13 4.01 20.18 19.72
CA ALA A 13 5.01 19.17 20.08
C ALA A 13 6.22 19.18 19.13
N ILE A 14 5.99 19.37 17.81
CA ILE A 14 7.07 19.52 16.82
C ILE A 14 7.83 20.84 17.08
N TYR A 15 7.12 21.95 17.24
CA TYR A 15 7.74 23.27 17.47
C TYR A 15 8.59 23.31 18.72
N GLN A 16 8.22 22.55 19.77
CA GLN A 16 8.97 22.38 20.99
C GLN A 16 10.10 21.34 20.92
N GLY A 17 10.28 20.67 19.77
CA GLY A 17 11.28 19.62 19.60
C GLY A 17 10.98 18.32 20.35
N LYS A 18 9.74 18.12 20.80
CA LYS A 18 9.31 16.88 21.47
C LYS A 18 9.01 15.77 20.45
N ILE A 19 8.49 16.13 19.29
CA ILE A 19 8.34 15.27 18.12
C ILE A 19 9.39 15.68 17.11
N THR A 20 10.12 14.71 16.60
CA THR A 20 11.23 14.89 15.64
C THR A 20 11.27 13.69 14.71
N PRO A 21 12.02 13.71 13.59
CA PRO A 21 12.22 12.54 12.75
C PRO A 21 12.86 11.33 13.45
N ARG A 22 13.39 11.50 14.67
CA ARG A 22 13.91 10.41 15.53
C ARG A 22 13.00 10.06 16.72
N ASN A 23 11.91 10.76 16.87
CA ASN A 23 10.89 10.52 17.90
C ASN A 23 9.52 10.78 17.29
N LEU A 24 8.99 9.78 16.60
CA LEU A 24 7.79 9.90 15.80
C LEU A 24 6.50 9.93 16.63
N PRO A 25 5.43 10.59 16.15
CA PRO A 25 4.15 10.63 16.84
C PRO A 25 3.39 9.30 16.67
N GLU A 26 3.40 8.43 17.67
CA GLU A 26 2.70 7.14 17.67
C GLU A 26 1.21 7.29 17.33
N VAL A 27 0.56 8.38 17.75
CA VAL A 27 -0.86 8.62 17.44
C VAL A 27 -1.11 8.74 15.92
N VAL A 28 -0.19 9.36 15.18
CA VAL A 28 -0.26 9.49 13.72
C VAL A 28 0.02 8.14 13.06
N TYR A 29 1.01 7.43 13.55
CA TYR A 29 1.35 6.08 13.09
C TYR A 29 0.15 5.12 13.19
N HIS A 30 -0.43 4.99 14.38
CA HIS A 30 -1.59 4.12 14.60
C HIS A 30 -2.80 4.56 13.79
N PHE A 31 -3.08 5.86 13.70
CA PHE A 31 -4.18 6.37 12.87
C PHE A 31 -4.05 5.93 11.41
N ASN A 32 -2.85 6.06 10.81
CA ASN A 32 -2.60 5.64 9.45
C ASN A 32 -2.67 4.11 9.31
N ALA A 33 -2.00 3.37 10.20
CA ALA A 33 -1.93 1.92 10.14
C ALA A 33 -3.31 1.26 10.30
N GLU A 34 -4.07 1.64 11.31
CA GLU A 34 -5.41 1.11 11.57
C GLU A 34 -6.36 1.35 10.38
N LYS A 35 -6.24 2.53 9.73
CA LYS A 35 -7.06 2.84 8.56
C LYS A 35 -6.71 1.95 7.36
N ILE A 36 -5.42 1.70 7.11
CA ILE A 36 -4.97 0.84 6.02
C ILE A 36 -5.33 -0.63 6.31
N VAL A 37 -5.16 -1.09 7.56
CA VAL A 37 -5.54 -2.45 7.99
C VAL A 37 -7.05 -2.68 7.86
N ASP A 38 -7.89 -1.68 8.17
CA ASP A 38 -9.33 -1.74 7.90
C ASP A 38 -9.61 -1.96 6.39
N GLY A 39 -8.88 -1.25 5.53
CA GLY A 39 -8.93 -1.47 4.07
C GLY A 39 -8.54 -2.89 3.68
N ILE A 40 -7.47 -3.44 4.27
CA ILE A 40 -7.04 -4.82 4.05
C ILE A 40 -8.15 -5.81 4.43
N TYR A 41 -8.72 -5.70 5.61
CA TYR A 41 -9.77 -6.61 6.06
C TYR A 41 -11.03 -6.51 5.19
N LYS A 42 -11.38 -5.30 4.79
CA LYS A 42 -12.51 -5.07 3.88
C LYS A 42 -12.29 -5.71 2.50
N GLY A 43 -11.11 -5.55 1.93
CA GLY A 43 -10.77 -6.11 0.62
C GLY A 43 -10.62 -7.63 0.66
N PHE A 44 -9.98 -8.17 1.67
CA PHE A 44 -9.82 -9.61 1.87
C PHE A 44 -11.15 -10.32 2.21
N GLY A 45 -12.11 -9.58 2.75
CA GLY A 45 -13.42 -10.09 3.15
C GLY A 45 -13.44 -10.77 4.53
N LYS A 46 -12.32 -10.79 5.24
CA LYS A 46 -12.16 -11.36 6.60
C LYS A 46 -11.17 -10.51 7.38
N SER A 47 -11.29 -10.49 8.71
CA SER A 47 -10.26 -9.97 9.60
C SER A 47 -9.33 -11.08 10.08
N ILE A 48 -8.23 -10.72 10.73
CA ILE A 48 -7.28 -11.70 11.28
C ILE A 48 -7.93 -12.62 12.34
N LYS A 49 -8.99 -12.14 13.01
CA LYS A 49 -9.76 -12.91 14.00
C LYS A 49 -10.73 -13.93 13.40
N ASP A 50 -11.07 -13.76 12.11
CA ASP A 50 -12.06 -14.60 11.42
C ASP A 50 -11.40 -15.84 10.78
N VAL A 51 -10.08 -15.94 10.82
CA VAL A 51 -9.31 -17.02 10.18
C VAL A 51 -8.62 -17.90 11.22
N ALA A 52 -8.46 -19.18 10.89
CA ALA A 52 -7.78 -20.11 11.79
C ALA A 52 -6.29 -19.75 11.91
N TYR A 53 -5.78 -19.72 13.13
CA TYR A 53 -4.37 -19.45 13.40
C TYR A 53 -3.47 -20.39 12.59
N ASP A 54 -2.37 -19.86 12.03
CA ASP A 54 -1.39 -20.54 11.19
C ASP A 54 -1.92 -21.13 9.86
N SER A 55 -3.19 -20.85 9.51
CA SER A 55 -3.72 -21.19 8.18
C SER A 55 -3.03 -20.36 7.08
N PRO A 56 -3.11 -20.77 5.79
CA PRO A 56 -2.64 -19.95 4.67
C PRO A 56 -3.26 -18.55 4.67
N GLU A 57 -4.58 -18.47 4.85
CA GLU A 57 -5.29 -17.18 4.97
C GLU A 57 -4.76 -16.30 6.12
N PHE A 58 -4.48 -16.91 7.29
CA PHE A 58 -3.89 -16.19 8.42
C PHE A 58 -2.51 -15.62 8.06
N LYS A 59 -1.66 -16.43 7.44
CA LYS A 59 -0.31 -16.01 7.03
C LYS A 59 -0.36 -14.88 6.02
N MET A 60 -1.25 -14.96 5.04
CA MET A 60 -1.45 -13.89 4.05
C MET A 60 -1.94 -12.61 4.72
N LEU A 61 -3.02 -12.67 5.51
CA LEU A 61 -3.56 -11.52 6.23
C LEU A 61 -2.54 -10.88 7.18
N ASN A 62 -1.77 -11.69 7.91
CA ASN A 62 -0.74 -11.18 8.80
C ASN A 62 0.38 -10.48 8.03
N SER A 63 0.79 -11.04 6.89
CA SER A 63 1.80 -10.42 6.02
C SER A 63 1.35 -9.07 5.48
N LEU A 64 0.13 -8.98 4.93
CA LEU A 64 -0.47 -7.74 4.44
C LEU A 64 -0.59 -6.70 5.57
N ARG A 65 -1.02 -7.14 6.75
CA ARG A 65 -1.16 -6.31 7.94
C ARG A 65 0.19 -5.75 8.42
N GLU A 66 1.21 -6.59 8.56
CA GLU A 66 2.56 -6.17 8.92
C GLU A 66 3.12 -5.15 7.91
N ASN A 67 2.91 -5.39 6.62
CA ASN A 67 3.29 -4.44 5.56
C ASN A 67 2.59 -3.09 5.73
N ALA A 68 1.30 -3.05 6.11
CA ALA A 68 0.58 -1.81 6.38
C ALA A 68 1.18 -1.03 7.57
N TYR A 69 1.59 -1.71 8.63
CA TYR A 69 2.27 -1.07 9.77
C TYR A 69 3.65 -0.54 9.38
N ILE A 70 4.45 -1.32 8.67
CA ILE A 70 5.77 -0.89 8.17
C ILE A 70 5.64 0.33 7.25
N PHE A 71 4.69 0.29 6.32
CA PHE A 71 4.37 1.42 5.45
C PHE A 71 3.94 2.66 6.22
N SER A 72 3.08 2.49 7.22
CA SER A 72 2.61 3.59 8.06
C SER A 72 3.72 4.20 8.92
N GLY A 73 4.70 3.41 9.34
CA GLY A 73 5.92 3.89 9.98
C GLY A 73 6.73 4.80 9.05
N ALA A 74 6.97 4.34 7.82
CA ALA A 74 7.67 5.12 6.80
C ALA A 74 6.92 6.40 6.43
N LYS A 75 5.59 6.32 6.24
CA LYS A 75 4.73 7.49 6.00
C LYS A 75 4.80 8.50 7.14
N THR A 76 4.69 8.03 8.38
CA THR A 76 4.76 8.91 9.57
C THR A 76 6.12 9.60 9.68
N PHE A 77 7.20 8.88 9.32
CA PHE A 77 8.53 9.47 9.24
C PHE A 77 8.58 10.60 8.20
N GLN A 78 8.15 10.36 6.96
CA GLN A 78 8.17 11.37 5.89
C GLN A 78 7.31 12.58 6.23
N GLN A 79 6.14 12.35 6.81
CA GLN A 79 5.26 13.43 7.28
C GLN A 79 5.93 14.25 8.38
N THR A 80 6.54 13.60 9.37
CA THR A 80 7.22 14.29 10.48
C THR A 80 8.43 15.06 9.99
N LEU A 81 9.20 14.49 9.06
CA LEU A 81 10.33 15.15 8.41
C LEU A 81 9.88 16.43 7.70
N ALA A 82 8.86 16.32 6.83
CA ALA A 82 8.31 17.46 6.10
C ALA A 82 7.77 18.56 7.05
N MET A 83 7.07 18.18 8.12
CA MET A 83 6.59 19.12 9.12
C MET A 83 7.74 19.78 9.89
N THR A 84 8.81 19.04 10.20
CA THR A 84 9.98 19.59 10.89
C THR A 84 10.74 20.58 9.99
N GLU A 85 10.92 20.25 8.71
CA GLU A 85 11.54 21.13 7.73
C GLU A 85 10.71 22.41 7.50
N ALA A 86 9.38 22.32 7.59
CA ALA A 86 8.47 23.46 7.46
C ALA A 86 8.57 24.49 8.62
N MET A 87 9.34 24.21 9.69
CA MET A 87 9.59 25.18 10.78
C MET A 87 10.42 26.39 10.31
N THR A 88 11.10 26.29 9.20
CA THR A 88 11.95 27.35 8.66
C THR A 88 11.49 27.79 7.28
N ASP A 89 11.78 29.05 6.94
CA ASP A 89 11.69 29.59 5.59
C ASP A 89 13.04 30.24 5.28
N GLY A 90 13.85 29.51 4.49
CA GLY A 90 15.28 29.80 4.36
C GLY A 90 15.97 29.74 5.74
N ASP A 91 16.67 30.83 6.13
CA ASP A 91 17.41 30.91 7.41
C ASP A 91 16.53 31.38 8.60
N LYS A 92 15.24 31.66 8.35
CA LYS A 92 14.34 32.19 9.40
C LYS A 92 13.48 31.07 9.98
N VAL A 93 13.46 31.00 11.32
CA VAL A 93 12.44 30.23 12.05
C VAL A 93 11.12 30.95 11.98
N LEU A 94 10.05 30.26 11.55
CA LEU A 94 8.70 30.81 11.46
C LEU A 94 8.11 31.13 12.84
N SER A 95 7.15 32.05 12.86
CA SER A 95 6.27 32.17 14.01
C SER A 95 5.47 30.89 14.23
N PHE A 96 4.99 30.63 15.45
CA PHE A 96 4.19 29.43 15.71
C PHE A 96 2.90 29.38 14.87
N ASP A 97 2.25 30.51 14.65
CA ASP A 97 1.00 30.58 13.88
C ASP A 97 1.24 30.26 12.38
N ASP A 98 2.31 30.81 11.79
CA ASP A 98 2.69 30.50 10.42
C ASP A 98 3.10 29.03 10.25
N PHE A 99 3.87 28.52 11.19
CA PHE A 99 4.26 27.11 11.23
C PHE A 99 3.05 26.18 11.37
N LYS A 100 2.12 26.51 12.28
CA LYS A 100 0.89 25.74 12.48
C LYS A 100 0.08 25.62 11.20
N SER A 101 -0.09 26.72 10.44
CA SER A 101 -0.78 26.69 9.14
C SER A 101 -0.12 25.71 8.17
N LYS A 102 1.22 25.68 8.11
CA LYS A 102 1.96 24.70 7.27
C LYS A 102 1.73 23.25 7.73
N VAL A 103 1.66 23.02 9.05
CA VAL A 103 1.37 21.68 9.61
C VAL A 103 -0.06 21.23 9.26
N GLU A 104 -1.04 22.15 9.28
CA GLU A 104 -2.41 21.87 8.87
C GLU A 104 -2.47 21.45 7.39
N ASP A 105 -1.82 22.19 6.49
CA ASP A 105 -1.76 21.85 5.05
C ASP A 105 -1.10 20.48 4.81
N LEU A 106 0.01 20.20 5.49
CA LEU A 106 0.70 18.91 5.41
C LEU A 106 -0.16 17.78 5.97
N ASN A 107 -0.90 18.02 7.05
CA ASN A 107 -1.80 17.02 7.62
C ASN A 107 -2.94 16.68 6.65
N ILE A 108 -3.58 17.66 6.02
CA ILE A 108 -4.59 17.44 4.98
C ILE A 108 -4.00 16.61 3.84
N LYS A 109 -2.81 16.97 3.37
CA LYS A 109 -2.14 16.26 2.29
C LYS A 109 -1.89 14.78 2.62
N PHE A 110 -1.29 14.49 3.79
CA PHE A 110 -0.88 13.13 4.17
C PHE A 110 -2.04 12.28 4.72
N ASN A 111 -2.89 12.87 5.56
CA ASN A 111 -3.85 12.11 6.37
C ASN A 111 -5.31 12.21 5.87
N GLU A 112 -5.56 13.00 4.84
CA GLU A 112 -6.85 13.02 4.14
C GLU A 112 -6.65 12.53 2.71
N ASN A 113 -6.00 13.32 1.84
CA ASN A 113 -5.90 13.02 0.41
C ASN A 113 -5.11 11.73 0.12
N TYR A 114 -3.91 11.59 0.69
CA TYR A 114 -3.10 10.40 0.43
C TYR A 114 -3.64 9.16 1.14
N LEU A 115 -4.12 9.31 2.38
CA LEU A 115 -4.62 8.19 3.15
C LEU A 115 -5.87 7.55 2.52
N GLU A 116 -6.75 8.33 1.89
CA GLU A 116 -7.88 7.80 1.14
C GLU A 116 -7.42 6.93 -0.03
N THR A 117 -6.45 7.41 -0.80
CA THR A 117 -5.86 6.66 -1.92
C THR A 117 -5.16 5.38 -1.46
N GLU A 118 -4.41 5.45 -0.37
CA GLU A 118 -3.72 4.31 0.23
C GLU A 118 -4.72 3.27 0.78
N TYR A 119 -5.80 3.72 1.39
CA TYR A 119 -6.89 2.87 1.84
C TYR A 119 -7.56 2.12 0.67
N ASN A 120 -7.87 2.83 -0.42
CA ASN A 120 -8.45 2.22 -1.62
C ASN A 120 -7.48 1.20 -2.25
N THR A 121 -6.19 1.51 -2.28
CA THR A 121 -5.15 0.60 -2.75
C THR A 121 -5.07 -0.65 -1.85
N ALA A 122 -5.18 -0.49 -0.54
CA ALA A 122 -5.19 -1.60 0.39
C ALA A 122 -6.40 -2.53 0.17
N ILE A 123 -7.59 -1.97 -0.10
CA ILE A 123 -8.78 -2.77 -0.47
C ILE A 123 -8.50 -3.58 -1.74
N ALA A 124 -8.06 -2.93 -2.81
CA ALA A 124 -7.84 -3.58 -4.10
C ALA A 124 -6.75 -4.66 -4.02
N SER A 125 -5.60 -4.36 -3.40
CA SER A 125 -4.49 -5.30 -3.26
C SER A 125 -4.87 -6.52 -2.42
N SER A 126 -5.57 -6.34 -1.31
CA SER A 126 -5.97 -7.44 -0.43
C SER A 126 -7.09 -8.30 -1.02
N GLN A 127 -8.03 -7.71 -1.78
CA GLN A 127 -9.03 -8.45 -2.55
C GLN A 127 -8.36 -9.35 -3.59
N ASN A 128 -7.40 -8.81 -4.34
CA ASN A 128 -6.65 -9.56 -5.33
C ASN A 128 -5.74 -10.61 -4.67
N ALA A 129 -5.14 -10.34 -3.51
CA ALA A 129 -4.36 -11.32 -2.76
C ALA A 129 -5.22 -12.52 -2.31
N SER A 130 -6.42 -12.26 -1.79
CA SER A 130 -7.38 -13.32 -1.43
C SER A 130 -7.83 -14.15 -2.64
N SER A 131 -7.98 -13.51 -3.82
CA SER A 131 -8.32 -14.20 -5.06
C SER A 131 -7.16 -15.05 -5.59
N TRP A 132 -5.92 -14.55 -5.47
CA TRP A 132 -4.72 -15.25 -5.92
C TRP A 132 -4.53 -16.61 -5.23
N GLU A 133 -4.73 -16.67 -3.92
CA GLU A 133 -4.64 -17.93 -3.18
C GLU A 133 -5.61 -18.99 -3.75
N ARG A 134 -6.83 -18.59 -4.09
CA ARG A 134 -7.80 -19.50 -4.73
C ARG A 134 -7.39 -19.89 -6.14
N PHE A 135 -6.85 -18.96 -6.92
CA PHE A 135 -6.38 -19.26 -8.28
C PHE A 135 -5.25 -20.29 -8.29
N GLU A 136 -4.32 -20.22 -7.34
CA GLU A 136 -3.26 -21.23 -7.19
C GLU A 136 -3.82 -22.60 -6.77
N GLN A 137 -4.81 -22.63 -5.88
CA GLN A 137 -5.45 -23.88 -5.45
C GLN A 137 -6.25 -24.54 -6.57
N ASP A 138 -6.90 -23.75 -7.41
CA ASP A 138 -7.78 -24.23 -8.50
C ASP A 138 -7.03 -24.43 -9.82
N ALA A 139 -5.73 -24.15 -9.91
CA ALA A 139 -4.97 -24.10 -11.16
C ALA A 139 -4.98 -25.43 -11.96
N ASP A 140 -5.12 -26.57 -11.30
CA ASP A 140 -5.26 -27.89 -11.98
C ASP A 140 -6.57 -28.02 -12.76
N VAL A 141 -7.60 -27.28 -12.41
CA VAL A 141 -8.94 -27.32 -13.03
C VAL A 141 -9.23 -26.04 -13.83
N LEU A 142 -8.78 -24.89 -13.35
CA LEU A 142 -8.97 -23.57 -13.94
C LEU A 142 -7.59 -22.92 -14.20
N PRO A 143 -6.84 -23.42 -15.21
CA PRO A 143 -5.41 -23.09 -15.37
C PRO A 143 -5.12 -21.70 -15.93
N PHE A 144 -6.16 -20.93 -16.33
CA PHE A 144 -5.97 -19.63 -16.98
C PHE A 144 -6.56 -18.50 -16.14
N LEU A 145 -5.91 -17.32 -16.19
CA LEU A 145 -6.43 -16.07 -15.66
C LEU A 145 -6.70 -15.09 -16.79
N THR A 146 -7.85 -14.43 -16.72
CA THR A 146 -8.23 -13.34 -17.62
C THR A 146 -8.23 -12.03 -16.83
N TYR A 147 -7.48 -11.03 -17.29
CA TYR A 147 -7.52 -9.68 -16.74
C TYR A 147 -8.85 -9.02 -17.08
N GLN A 148 -9.48 -8.39 -16.10
CA GLN A 148 -10.75 -7.70 -16.28
C GLN A 148 -10.69 -6.30 -15.68
N THR A 149 -10.96 -5.31 -16.51
CA THR A 149 -11.09 -3.93 -16.07
C THR A 149 -12.45 -3.69 -15.41
N ILE A 150 -12.46 -2.85 -14.36
CA ILE A 150 -13.66 -2.48 -13.62
C ILE A 150 -13.82 -0.95 -13.69
N GLY A 151 -15.01 -0.49 -14.05
CA GLY A 151 -15.33 0.93 -14.16
C GLY A 151 -14.74 1.59 -15.41
N GLU A 152 -14.38 2.86 -15.31
CA GLU A 152 -13.70 3.57 -16.39
C GLU A 152 -12.23 3.17 -16.44
N ALA A 153 -11.89 2.35 -17.43
CA ALA A 153 -10.52 1.88 -17.60
C ALA A 153 -9.59 3.00 -18.07
N CYS A 154 -8.44 3.13 -17.40
CA CYS A 154 -7.40 4.08 -17.77
C CYS A 154 -6.50 3.55 -18.90
N GLU A 155 -5.61 4.41 -19.42
CA GLU A 155 -4.65 4.06 -20.47
C GLU A 155 -3.69 2.91 -20.10
N ILE A 156 -3.46 2.67 -18.80
CA ILE A 156 -2.64 1.54 -18.32
C ILE A 156 -3.43 0.24 -18.43
N CYS A 157 -4.66 0.22 -17.89
CA CYS A 157 -5.41 -1.03 -17.70
C CYS A 157 -6.29 -1.41 -18.88
N LEU A 158 -6.78 -0.44 -19.68
CA LEU A 158 -7.67 -0.72 -20.81
C LEU A 158 -7.07 -1.73 -21.82
N PRO A 159 -5.80 -1.63 -22.22
CA PRO A 159 -5.21 -2.62 -23.14
C PRO A 159 -5.02 -4.01 -22.52
N LEU A 160 -5.12 -4.14 -21.19
CA LEU A 160 -5.01 -5.42 -20.49
C LEU A 160 -6.33 -6.18 -20.45
N ASP A 161 -7.44 -5.52 -20.72
CA ASP A 161 -8.78 -6.14 -20.67
C ASP A 161 -8.87 -7.33 -21.62
N GLY A 162 -9.22 -8.49 -21.09
CA GLY A 162 -9.29 -9.74 -21.86
C GLY A 162 -7.96 -10.46 -22.06
N ILE A 163 -6.81 -9.94 -21.60
CA ILE A 163 -5.56 -10.70 -21.58
C ILE A 163 -5.77 -11.96 -20.76
N THR A 164 -5.58 -13.12 -21.41
CA THR A 164 -5.77 -14.44 -20.82
C THR A 164 -4.48 -15.24 -20.93
N LEU A 165 -3.91 -15.62 -19.78
CA LEU A 165 -2.63 -16.32 -19.67
C LEU A 165 -2.72 -17.42 -18.61
N PRO A 166 -1.83 -18.45 -18.64
CA PRO A 166 -1.71 -19.43 -17.57
C PRO A 166 -1.49 -18.76 -16.21
N VAL A 167 -2.00 -19.37 -15.13
CA VAL A 167 -1.84 -18.85 -13.74
C VAL A 167 -0.36 -18.69 -13.37
N ASP A 168 0.52 -19.57 -13.88
CA ASP A 168 1.96 -19.56 -13.64
C ASP A 168 2.75 -18.65 -14.58
N ASP A 169 2.11 -17.92 -15.50
CA ASP A 169 2.81 -17.00 -16.41
C ASP A 169 3.50 -15.88 -15.64
N GLU A 170 4.75 -15.55 -16.03
CA GLU A 170 5.57 -14.51 -15.40
C GLU A 170 4.95 -13.11 -15.48
N PHE A 171 4.01 -12.89 -16.42
CA PHE A 171 3.25 -11.65 -16.53
C PHE A 171 2.59 -11.29 -15.19
N TRP A 172 2.00 -12.27 -14.52
CA TRP A 172 1.30 -12.09 -13.24
C TRP A 172 2.22 -11.76 -12.05
N ASN A 173 3.54 -11.90 -12.20
CA ASN A 173 4.47 -11.49 -11.14
C ASN A 173 4.56 -9.97 -10.99
N LYS A 174 4.30 -9.24 -12.10
CA LYS A 174 4.48 -7.78 -12.17
C LYS A 174 3.19 -7.01 -12.44
N TYR A 175 2.28 -7.59 -13.23
CA TYR A 175 1.13 -6.86 -13.77
C TYR A 175 -0.22 -7.46 -13.33
N TYR A 176 -0.19 -8.28 -12.28
CA TYR A 176 -1.41 -8.66 -11.57
C TYR A 176 -1.96 -7.43 -10.84
N PRO A 177 -3.28 -7.14 -10.92
CA PRO A 177 -3.82 -5.89 -10.38
C PRO A 177 -3.68 -5.79 -8.85
N PRO A 178 -3.60 -4.56 -8.29
CA PRO A 178 -3.72 -3.24 -8.94
C PRO A 178 -2.42 -2.77 -9.60
N ASN A 179 -2.51 -2.04 -10.75
CA ASN A 179 -1.34 -1.55 -11.49
C ASN A 179 -1.09 -0.03 -11.30
N HIS A 180 -1.91 0.64 -10.51
CA HIS A 180 -1.78 2.06 -10.14
C HIS A 180 -2.68 2.37 -8.93
N PHE A 181 -2.52 3.55 -8.34
CA PHE A 181 -3.42 4.03 -7.29
C PHE A 181 -4.87 4.09 -7.75
N ASN A 182 -5.80 3.68 -6.89
CA ASN A 182 -7.24 3.59 -7.19
C ASN A 182 -7.57 2.66 -8.38
N CYS A 183 -6.75 1.66 -8.65
CA CYS A 183 -7.05 0.58 -9.60
C CYS A 183 -7.91 -0.48 -8.93
N PHE A 184 -9.09 -0.74 -9.47
CA PHE A 184 -10.03 -1.77 -8.99
C PHE A 184 -10.17 -2.95 -9.94
N CYS A 185 -9.26 -3.08 -10.90
CA CYS A 185 -9.23 -4.22 -11.82
C CYS A 185 -9.03 -5.53 -11.06
N ILE A 186 -9.51 -6.62 -11.66
CA ILE A 186 -9.44 -7.97 -11.10
C ILE A 186 -8.96 -8.97 -12.15
N CYS A 187 -8.69 -10.20 -11.71
CA CYS A 187 -8.57 -11.35 -12.61
C CYS A 187 -9.66 -12.36 -12.31
N MET A 188 -10.05 -13.12 -13.34
CA MET A 188 -10.97 -14.26 -13.24
C MET A 188 -10.30 -15.50 -13.80
N ASN A 189 -10.44 -16.63 -13.11
CA ASN A 189 -9.92 -17.90 -13.60
C ASN A 189 -10.93 -18.65 -14.49
N SER A 190 -10.42 -19.47 -15.42
CA SER A 190 -11.21 -20.30 -16.30
C SER A 190 -10.44 -21.53 -16.81
N ASP A 191 -11.17 -22.50 -17.36
CA ASP A 191 -10.65 -23.66 -18.10
C ASP A 191 -10.65 -23.44 -19.62
N ASN A 192 -11.11 -22.26 -20.09
CA ASN A 192 -11.29 -21.98 -21.50
C ASN A 192 -10.01 -21.46 -22.15
N ASP A 193 -9.37 -22.27 -22.99
CA ASP A 193 -8.16 -21.94 -23.76
C ASP A 193 -8.43 -21.17 -25.07
N ALA A 194 -9.69 -20.99 -25.46
CA ALA A 194 -10.05 -20.38 -26.76
C ALA A 194 -9.61 -18.92 -26.88
N ASN A 195 -9.40 -18.24 -25.75
CA ASN A 195 -9.04 -16.82 -25.67
C ASN A 195 -7.60 -16.58 -25.21
N LEU A 196 -6.74 -17.60 -25.26
CA LEU A 196 -5.36 -17.45 -24.83
C LEU A 196 -4.64 -16.35 -25.63
N THR A 197 -4.05 -15.43 -24.89
CA THR A 197 -3.26 -14.35 -25.46
C THR A 197 -1.95 -14.89 -26.04
N SER A 198 -1.65 -14.53 -27.29
CA SER A 198 -0.39 -14.96 -27.91
C SER A 198 0.84 -14.39 -27.20
N LYS A 199 1.98 -15.11 -27.27
CA LYS A 199 3.25 -14.68 -26.68
C LYS A 199 3.70 -13.31 -27.19
N ASP A 200 3.44 -12.99 -28.45
CA ASP A 200 3.84 -11.69 -29.03
C ASP A 200 3.02 -10.56 -28.42
N VAL A 201 1.70 -10.72 -28.29
CA VAL A 201 0.84 -9.73 -27.62
C VAL A 201 1.25 -9.56 -26.15
N ARG A 202 1.42 -10.66 -25.42
CA ARG A 202 1.88 -10.63 -24.02
C ARG A 202 3.22 -9.89 -23.87
N ASN A 203 4.21 -10.19 -24.72
CA ASN A 203 5.52 -9.56 -24.64
C ASN A 203 5.48 -8.05 -24.98
N ASN A 204 4.66 -7.67 -25.97
CA ASN A 204 4.45 -6.27 -26.31
C ASN A 204 3.81 -5.51 -25.15
N GLU A 205 2.81 -6.10 -24.47
CA GLU A 205 2.20 -5.48 -23.31
C GLU A 205 3.18 -5.39 -22.12
N MET A 206 3.98 -6.42 -21.86
CA MET A 206 5.00 -6.37 -20.82
C MET A 206 6.03 -5.23 -21.08
N GLN A 207 6.43 -5.02 -22.33
CA GLN A 207 7.32 -3.92 -22.69
C GLN A 207 6.64 -2.56 -22.46
N ARG A 208 5.40 -2.40 -22.95
CA ARG A 208 4.62 -1.15 -22.77
C ARG A 208 4.41 -0.81 -21.30
N LEU A 209 4.04 -1.80 -20.48
CA LEU A 209 3.77 -1.62 -19.07
C LEU A 209 5.03 -1.32 -18.25
N GLY A 210 6.19 -1.83 -18.68
CA GLY A 210 7.46 -1.54 -18.03
C GLY A 210 7.78 -0.05 -17.95
N ASP A 211 7.31 0.73 -18.92
CA ASP A 211 7.48 2.19 -18.97
C ASP A 211 6.36 2.97 -18.30
N LEU A 212 5.16 2.36 -18.15
CA LEU A 212 3.96 3.05 -17.68
C LEU A 212 3.58 2.72 -16.24
N VAL A 213 3.80 1.48 -15.80
CA VAL A 213 3.50 1.05 -14.43
C VAL A 213 4.68 1.42 -13.54
N SER A 214 4.42 2.25 -12.52
CA SER A 214 5.44 2.57 -11.51
C SER A 214 5.96 1.31 -10.83
N ASP A 215 7.27 1.26 -10.53
CA ASP A 215 7.92 0.14 -9.84
C ASP A 215 7.17 -0.27 -8.56
N THR A 216 6.57 0.69 -7.86
CA THR A 216 5.70 0.48 -6.69
C THR A 216 4.55 -0.51 -6.95
N PHE A 217 4.06 -0.60 -8.20
CA PHE A 217 2.95 -1.46 -8.61
C PHE A 217 3.39 -2.65 -9.46
N GLN A 218 4.68 -2.81 -9.76
CA GLN A 218 5.18 -3.99 -10.47
C GLN A 218 5.34 -5.19 -9.52
N THR A 219 4.26 -5.58 -8.87
CA THR A 219 4.23 -6.65 -7.86
C THR A 219 2.90 -7.41 -7.93
N ASN A 220 2.86 -8.57 -7.29
CA ASN A 220 1.66 -9.36 -7.06
C ASN A 220 1.47 -9.51 -5.55
N SER A 221 0.45 -8.85 -5.00
CA SER A 221 0.17 -8.87 -3.56
C SER A 221 -0.16 -10.28 -3.05
N GLY A 222 -0.73 -11.16 -3.89
CA GLY A 222 -1.00 -12.55 -3.54
C GLY A 222 0.25 -13.42 -3.41
N LYS A 223 1.34 -13.04 -4.11
CA LYS A 223 2.64 -13.73 -3.99
C LYS A 223 3.54 -13.10 -2.94
N SER A 224 3.56 -11.78 -2.86
CA SER A 224 4.45 -11.03 -1.98
C SER A 224 3.93 -10.89 -0.55
N GLY A 225 2.61 -10.97 -0.35
CA GLY A 225 1.97 -10.63 0.92
C GLY A 225 2.10 -9.14 1.27
N GLN A 226 2.28 -8.27 0.28
CA GLN A 226 2.49 -6.84 0.45
C GLN A 226 1.43 -6.03 -0.30
N VAL A 227 0.92 -5.01 0.36
CA VAL A 227 0.08 -3.96 -0.26
C VAL A 227 0.96 -2.91 -0.92
N PHE A 228 2.02 -2.50 -0.22
CA PHE A 228 2.96 -1.46 -0.67
C PHE A 228 4.35 -2.06 -0.81
N ASP A 229 4.87 -2.05 -2.03
CA ASP A 229 6.21 -2.54 -2.32
C ASP A 229 7.29 -1.62 -1.72
N LYS A 230 8.48 -2.18 -1.47
CA LYS A 230 9.66 -1.49 -0.94
C LYS A 230 10.12 -0.30 -1.80
N ASP A 231 9.73 -0.26 -3.08
CA ASP A 231 10.07 0.81 -4.00
C ASP A 231 9.12 2.02 -3.88
N HIS A 232 8.14 1.97 -2.95
CA HIS A 232 7.28 3.11 -2.66
C HIS A 232 8.10 4.30 -2.10
N PRO A 233 7.84 5.56 -2.54
CA PRO A 233 8.62 6.74 -2.17
C PRO A 233 8.80 6.95 -0.66
N TYR A 234 7.85 6.51 0.17
CA TYR A 234 7.99 6.66 1.63
C TYR A 234 9.14 5.86 2.22
N PHE A 235 9.57 4.78 1.58
CA PHE A 235 10.73 3.98 2.02
C PHE A 235 12.08 4.60 1.61
N LEU A 236 12.07 5.65 0.78
CA LEU A 236 13.27 6.39 0.42
C LEU A 236 13.66 7.35 1.55
N VAL A 237 14.41 6.86 2.54
CA VAL A 237 14.83 7.65 3.70
C VAL A 237 16.26 8.19 3.52
N PRO A 238 16.58 9.40 4.03
CA PRO A 238 17.95 9.93 4.03
C PRO A 238 18.92 8.98 4.72
N LYS A 239 20.20 9.04 4.30
CA LYS A 239 21.23 8.08 4.72
C LYS A 239 21.35 7.96 6.26
N GLU A 240 21.24 9.08 6.98
CA GLU A 240 21.34 9.18 8.42
C GLU A 240 20.21 8.53 9.21
N TYR A 241 19.10 8.19 8.52
CA TYR A 241 17.94 7.51 9.12
C TYR A 241 17.80 6.03 8.71
N LYS A 242 18.67 5.52 7.82
CA LYS A 242 18.54 4.15 7.30
C LYS A 242 18.56 3.07 8.38
N GLU A 243 19.43 3.21 9.39
CA GLU A 243 19.48 2.24 10.50
C GLU A 243 18.22 2.34 11.37
N PHE A 244 17.71 3.54 11.60
CA PHE A 244 16.46 3.76 12.34
C PHE A 244 15.25 3.19 11.59
N ALA A 245 15.22 3.30 10.27
CA ALA A 245 14.17 2.73 9.43
C ALA A 245 14.12 1.19 9.45
N LYS A 246 15.26 0.51 9.65
CA LYS A 246 15.30 -0.96 9.75
C LYS A 246 14.50 -1.51 10.94
N ASP A 247 14.41 -0.75 12.01
CA ASP A 247 13.62 -1.08 13.21
C ASP A 247 12.27 -0.35 13.20
N ASN A 248 11.64 -0.29 12.03
CA ASN A 248 10.36 0.41 11.84
C ASN A 248 10.31 1.77 12.55
N PHE A 249 11.41 2.52 12.52
CA PHE A 249 11.55 3.83 13.19
C PHE A 249 11.27 3.78 14.71
N GLY A 250 11.55 2.67 15.37
CA GLY A 250 11.26 2.44 16.79
C GLY A 250 9.77 2.27 17.11
N LEU A 251 8.92 2.14 16.10
CA LEU A 251 7.47 1.97 16.25
C LEU A 251 7.08 0.50 16.33
N THR A 252 6.31 0.15 17.33
CA THR A 252 5.88 -1.24 17.54
C THR A 252 4.80 -1.64 16.54
N ILE A 253 4.95 -2.82 15.93
CA ILE A 253 3.90 -3.48 15.17
C ILE A 253 3.10 -4.32 16.16
N PRO A 254 1.79 -4.05 16.38
CA PRO A 254 0.96 -4.85 17.27
C PRO A 254 0.92 -6.30 16.81
N LYS A 255 0.78 -7.23 17.72
CA LYS A 255 0.58 -8.64 17.36
C LYS A 255 -0.88 -8.89 16.97
N PRO A 256 -1.16 -9.93 16.16
CA PRO A 256 -2.53 -10.29 15.79
C PRO A 256 -3.47 -10.52 16.97
N GLU A 257 -2.95 -11.06 18.08
CA GLU A 257 -3.71 -11.30 19.31
C GLU A 257 -4.05 -10.03 20.09
N ASP A 258 -3.44 -8.89 19.78
CA ASP A 258 -3.66 -7.61 20.48
C ASP A 258 -4.80 -6.79 19.84
N GLU A 259 -5.37 -7.22 18.72
CA GLU A 259 -6.46 -6.56 17.98
C GLU A 259 -7.88 -6.85 18.47
#